data_503c65ef880c830a0e107fd9cd83ef51
#
_entry.id   503c65ef880c830a0e107fd9cd83ef51
#
_cell.length_a   1.000
_cell.length_b   1.000
_cell.length_c   1.000
_cell.angle_alpha   90.00
_cell.angle_beta   90.00
_cell.angle_gamma   90.00
#
_symmetry.space_group_name_H-M   'P 1'
#
loop_
_entity.id
_entity.type
_entity.pdbx_description
1 polymer ?
#
loop_
_entity_poly.entity_id
_entity_poly.type
_entity_poly.pdbx_seq_one_letter_code
_entity_poly.pdbx_strand_id
1 'polypeptide(L)'
;MTKLSSIAYYVTDKISSNDISLAEYVTTDCILQNKKGREIATNLPPQPCCLTRYQHGDVLIANIRPYLKKVWFADIDGGASSDVLVFRAKEGHSPSFLYAVLLQDSFFDYVMQGAKGSKMPRGDKEQILRYEMPTLSCSEESIGTFFLNLDKKIRLNEQINQNL
;
A
#
# COMPACT_ATOMS: atom_id res chain seq x y z
N MET A 1 22.21 -5.69 4.01
CA MET A 1 20.99 -5.40 3.27
C MET A 1 19.93 -6.41 3.63
N THR A 2 18.72 -5.95 3.88
CA THR A 2 17.59 -6.79 4.28
C THR A 2 16.57 -6.81 3.15
N LYS A 3 16.10 -8.00 2.77
CA LYS A 3 15.06 -8.13 1.73
C LYS A 3 13.67 -7.85 2.31
N LEU A 4 12.79 -7.29 1.50
CA LEU A 4 11.39 -7.03 1.88
C LEU A 4 10.69 -8.31 2.37
N SER A 5 10.98 -9.46 1.75
CA SER A 5 10.44 -10.76 2.16
C SER A 5 10.80 -11.18 3.59
N SER A 6 11.83 -10.58 4.19
CA SER A 6 12.21 -10.85 5.59
C SER A 6 11.27 -10.17 6.58
N ILE A 7 10.64 -9.05 6.21
CA ILE A 7 9.81 -8.25 7.11
C ILE A 7 8.32 -8.25 6.76
N ALA A 8 7.97 -8.67 5.54
CA ALA A 8 6.59 -8.59 5.05
C ALA A 8 6.24 -9.78 4.15
N TYR A 9 4.94 -9.96 3.96
CA TYR A 9 4.36 -10.94 3.04
C TYR A 9 3.09 -10.38 2.39
N TYR A 10 2.68 -10.98 1.28
CA TYR A 10 1.38 -10.67 0.67
C TYR A 10 0.26 -11.35 1.45
N VAL A 11 -0.80 -10.61 1.71
CA VAL A 11 -2.03 -11.15 2.30
C VAL A 11 -2.77 -11.97 1.23
N THR A 12 -3.16 -13.20 1.59
CA THR A 12 -3.90 -14.12 0.73
C THR A 12 -5.32 -14.39 1.20
N ASP A 13 -5.69 -13.91 2.38
CA ASP A 13 -7.03 -14.04 2.94
C ASP A 13 -8.07 -13.40 2.02
N LYS A 14 -9.23 -14.03 1.91
CA LYS A 14 -10.30 -13.58 1.02
C LYS A 14 -11.54 -13.15 1.80
N ILE A 15 -12.28 -12.22 1.21
CA ILE A 15 -13.58 -11.76 1.68
C ILE A 15 -14.50 -11.57 0.48
N SER A 16 -15.79 -11.86 0.66
CA SER A 16 -16.78 -11.60 -0.38
C SER A 16 -17.06 -10.11 -0.49
N SER A 17 -17.25 -9.63 -1.72
CA SER A 17 -17.69 -8.25 -1.95
C SER A 17 -19.05 -7.94 -1.33
N ASN A 18 -19.87 -8.97 -1.01
CA ASN A 18 -21.14 -8.80 -0.33
C ASN A 18 -21.00 -8.50 1.17
N ASP A 19 -19.83 -8.77 1.75
CA ASP A 19 -19.57 -8.64 3.20
C ASP A 19 -18.87 -7.32 3.56
N ILE A 20 -18.71 -6.41 2.61
CA ILE A 20 -18.04 -5.12 2.83
C ILE A 20 -18.93 -3.97 2.38
N SER A 21 -18.72 -2.80 3.00
CA SER A 21 -19.35 -1.55 2.60
C SER A 21 -18.52 -0.83 1.52
N LEU A 22 -19.13 0.18 0.92
CA LEU A 22 -18.44 1.04 -0.06
C LEU A 22 -17.19 1.71 0.51
N ALA A 23 -17.23 2.13 1.77
CA ALA A 23 -16.09 2.74 2.46
C ALA A 23 -14.92 1.77 2.70
N GLU A 24 -15.20 0.46 2.73
CA GLU A 24 -14.22 -0.59 2.97
C GLU A 24 -13.63 -1.17 1.69
N TYR A 25 -14.21 -0.84 0.53
CA TYR A 25 -13.76 -1.34 -0.77
C TYR A 25 -12.64 -0.47 -1.33
N VAL A 26 -11.52 -1.10 -1.70
CA VAL A 26 -10.36 -0.41 -2.27
C VAL A 26 -10.00 -1.00 -3.63
N THR A 27 -9.98 -0.14 -4.63
CA THR A 27 -9.48 -0.44 -5.98
C THR A 27 -8.23 0.38 -6.26
N THR A 28 -7.58 0.11 -7.38
CA THR A 28 -6.44 0.94 -7.84
C THR A 28 -6.82 2.40 -8.05
N ASP A 29 -8.08 2.68 -8.43
CA ASP A 29 -8.57 4.05 -8.64
C ASP A 29 -8.83 4.80 -7.33
N CYS A 30 -9.10 4.07 -6.24
CA CYS A 30 -9.32 4.67 -4.92
C CYS A 30 -8.02 5.16 -4.27
N ILE A 31 -6.88 4.56 -4.60
CA ILE A 31 -5.59 4.95 -4.07
C ILE A 31 -5.06 6.12 -4.92
N LEU A 32 -4.80 7.24 -4.28
CA LEU A 32 -4.42 8.48 -4.96
C LEU A 32 -2.96 8.47 -5.39
N GLN A 33 -2.67 9.14 -6.51
CA GLN A 33 -1.32 9.25 -7.06
C GLN A 33 -0.39 10.04 -6.12
N ASN A 34 0.91 9.85 -6.28
CA ASN A 34 1.96 10.58 -5.57
C ASN A 34 1.84 10.47 -4.04
N LYS A 35 1.49 9.26 -3.55
CA LYS A 35 1.45 8.94 -2.11
C LYS A 35 0.43 9.78 -1.33
N LYS A 36 -0.65 10.23 -1.98
CA LYS A 36 -1.63 11.13 -1.36
C LYS A 36 -2.74 10.41 -0.56
N GLY A 37 -2.61 9.12 -0.32
CA GLY A 37 -3.58 8.34 0.43
C GLY A 37 -4.67 7.73 -0.44
N ARG A 38 -5.89 7.70 0.05
CA ARG A 38 -7.02 7.15 -0.70
C ARG A 38 -8.28 8.00 -0.58
N GLU A 39 -9.22 7.74 -1.46
CA GLU A 39 -10.60 8.22 -1.40
C GLU A 39 -11.57 7.03 -1.37
N ILE A 40 -12.80 7.27 -0.94
CA ILE A 40 -13.84 6.25 -0.90
C ILE A 40 -14.25 5.88 -2.32
N ALA A 41 -14.42 4.59 -2.58
CA ALA A 41 -14.88 4.09 -3.87
C ALA A 41 -16.28 4.64 -4.22
N THR A 42 -16.51 4.87 -5.49
CA THR A 42 -17.82 5.34 -5.98
C THR A 42 -18.84 4.22 -6.11
N ASN A 43 -18.37 3.00 -6.39
CA ASN A 43 -19.23 1.83 -6.60
C ASN A 43 -18.55 0.56 -6.05
N LEU A 44 -19.36 -0.37 -5.57
CA LEU A 44 -18.94 -1.74 -5.32
C LEU A 44 -18.80 -2.50 -6.65
N PRO A 45 -18.12 -3.67 -6.65
CA PRO A 45 -18.05 -4.49 -7.86
C PRO A 45 -19.45 -4.79 -8.41
N PRO A 46 -19.64 -4.71 -9.73
CA PRO A 46 -20.96 -4.92 -10.34
C PRO A 46 -21.49 -6.34 -10.18
N GLN A 47 -20.59 -7.31 -9.96
CA GLN A 47 -20.91 -8.70 -9.70
C GLN A 47 -20.25 -9.15 -8.39
N PRO A 48 -20.89 -10.03 -7.59
CA PRO A 48 -20.26 -10.60 -6.42
C PRO A 48 -18.92 -11.27 -6.78
N CYS A 49 -17.88 -10.94 -6.04
CA CYS A 49 -16.54 -11.48 -6.27
C CYS A 49 -15.75 -11.65 -4.97
N CYS A 50 -14.66 -12.41 -5.05
CA CYS A 50 -13.70 -12.54 -3.97
C CYS A 50 -12.69 -11.40 -4.02
N LEU A 51 -12.52 -10.73 -2.89
CA LEU A 51 -11.55 -9.65 -2.68
C LEU A 51 -10.46 -10.12 -1.72
N THR A 52 -9.32 -9.44 -1.73
CA THR A 52 -8.29 -9.66 -0.72
C THR A 52 -8.68 -8.95 0.56
N ARG A 53 -8.79 -9.70 1.67
CA ARG A 53 -9.13 -9.13 2.98
C ARG A 53 -7.92 -8.41 3.55
N TYR A 54 -7.97 -7.10 3.62
CA TYR A 54 -6.98 -6.31 4.34
C TYR A 54 -7.48 -5.92 5.73
N GLN A 55 -6.57 -5.60 6.60
CA GLN A 55 -6.88 -5.13 7.94
C GLN A 55 -6.08 -3.88 8.30
N HIS A 56 -6.50 -3.21 9.36
CA HIS A 56 -5.77 -2.07 9.91
C HIS A 56 -4.26 -2.41 10.06
N GLY A 57 -3.40 -1.53 9.59
CA GLY A 57 -1.95 -1.71 9.63
C GLY A 57 -1.35 -2.39 8.39
N ASP A 58 -2.16 -2.87 7.46
CA ASP A 58 -1.68 -3.35 6.17
C ASP A 58 -1.30 -2.18 5.25
N VAL A 59 -0.38 -2.43 4.34
CA VAL A 59 0.01 -1.44 3.31
C VAL A 59 -0.51 -1.91 1.96
N LEU A 60 -1.31 -1.07 1.31
CA LEU A 60 -1.92 -1.36 0.02
C LEU A 60 -1.22 -0.55 -1.07
N ILE A 61 -0.84 -1.23 -2.16
CA ILE A 61 -0.19 -0.62 -3.31
C ILE A 61 -0.93 -1.01 -4.58
N ALA A 62 -1.26 -0.03 -5.41
CA ALA A 62 -1.82 -0.30 -6.73
C ALA A 62 -0.74 -0.88 -7.65
N ASN A 63 -0.98 -2.09 -8.17
CA ASN A 63 -0.01 -2.80 -9.01
C ASN A 63 -0.09 -2.43 -10.49
N ILE A 64 -1.04 -1.60 -10.89
CA ILE A 64 -1.14 -1.07 -12.24
C ILE A 64 -0.46 0.30 -12.28
N ARG A 65 0.45 0.49 -13.23
CA ARG A 65 1.22 1.72 -13.39
C ARG A 65 1.94 2.12 -12.10
N PRO A 66 2.88 1.32 -11.60
CA PRO A 66 3.55 1.57 -10.32
C PRO A 66 4.22 2.94 -10.23
N TYR A 67 4.59 3.54 -11.37
CA TYR A 67 5.16 4.88 -11.42
C TYR A 67 4.23 5.99 -10.90
N LEU A 68 2.94 5.71 -10.76
CA LEU A 68 1.98 6.66 -10.16
C LEU A 68 2.11 6.74 -8.65
N LYS A 69 2.87 5.86 -8.03
CA LYS A 69 3.18 5.87 -6.58
C LYS A 69 1.93 5.90 -5.71
N LYS A 70 1.02 4.97 -5.99
CA LYS A 70 -0.25 4.81 -5.26
C LYS A 70 -0.04 3.86 -4.10
N VAL A 71 0.03 4.38 -2.89
CA VAL A 71 0.22 3.63 -1.65
C VAL A 71 -0.67 4.17 -0.54
N TRP A 72 -1.23 3.26 0.27
CA TRP A 72 -2.10 3.62 1.39
C TRP A 72 -1.82 2.72 2.59
N PHE A 73 -1.70 3.33 3.77
CA PHE A 73 -1.60 2.64 5.04
C PHE A 73 -3.02 2.48 5.60
N ALA A 74 -3.48 1.24 5.73
CA ALA A 74 -4.87 0.96 6.10
C ALA A 74 -5.16 1.34 7.55
N ASP A 75 -6.17 2.17 7.74
CA ASP A 75 -6.70 2.59 9.04
C ASP A 75 -8.03 1.91 9.39
N ILE A 76 -8.52 1.07 8.50
CA ILE A 76 -9.72 0.24 8.67
C ILE A 76 -9.48 -1.16 8.08
N ASP A 77 -10.41 -2.07 8.33
CA ASP A 77 -10.47 -3.39 7.69
C ASP A 77 -11.38 -3.32 6.46
N GLY A 78 -11.14 -4.18 5.47
CA GLY A 78 -12.00 -4.24 4.29
C GLY A 78 -11.50 -5.21 3.22
N GLY A 79 -11.90 -4.96 1.99
CA GLY A 79 -11.56 -5.77 0.83
C GLY A 79 -10.93 -4.97 -0.31
N ALA A 80 -9.85 -5.49 -0.87
CA ALA A 80 -9.12 -4.89 -1.97
C ALA A 80 -9.28 -5.70 -3.26
N SER A 81 -9.37 -5.00 -4.40
CA SER A 81 -9.41 -5.65 -5.71
C SER A 81 -8.12 -6.40 -6.02
N SER A 82 -8.15 -7.31 -6.98
CA SER A 82 -7.00 -8.16 -7.36
C SER A 82 -5.79 -7.38 -7.86
N ASP A 83 -5.97 -6.18 -8.38
CA ASP A 83 -4.90 -5.31 -8.85
C ASP A 83 -4.26 -4.45 -7.75
N VAL A 84 -4.72 -4.62 -6.51
CA VAL A 84 -4.12 -4.01 -5.33
C VAL A 84 -3.30 -5.05 -4.58
N LEU A 85 -2.02 -4.76 -4.36
CA LEU A 85 -1.14 -5.60 -3.54
C LEU A 85 -1.33 -5.23 -2.07
N VAL A 86 -1.60 -6.22 -1.23
CA VAL A 86 -1.76 -6.03 0.21
C VAL A 86 -0.57 -6.64 0.92
N PHE A 87 0.24 -5.79 1.55
CA PHE A 87 1.41 -6.19 2.33
C PHE A 87 1.10 -6.16 3.81
N ARG A 88 1.51 -7.18 4.52
CA ARG A 88 1.43 -7.25 5.99
C ARG A 88 2.80 -7.48 6.59
N ALA A 89 3.11 -6.72 7.64
CA ALA A 89 4.34 -6.94 8.40
C ALA A 89 4.31 -8.30 9.08
N LYS A 90 5.44 -9.01 9.04
CA LYS A 90 5.63 -10.24 9.79
C LYS A 90 5.70 -9.97 11.28
N GLU A 91 5.41 -10.99 12.08
CA GLU A 91 5.55 -10.92 13.54
C GLU A 91 6.95 -10.43 13.93
N GLY A 92 7.00 -9.51 14.90
CA GLY A 92 8.24 -8.88 15.32
C GLY A 92 8.70 -7.68 14.50
N HIS A 93 7.97 -7.34 13.43
CA HIS A 93 8.25 -6.17 12.59
C HIS A 93 7.13 -5.13 12.68
N SER A 94 7.50 -3.85 12.58
CA SER A 94 6.56 -2.73 12.70
C SER A 94 5.79 -2.49 11.40
N PRO A 95 4.44 -2.47 11.45
CA PRO A 95 3.63 -2.09 10.27
C PRO A 95 3.94 -0.68 9.76
N SER A 96 4.16 0.27 10.65
CA SER A 96 4.52 1.65 10.28
C SER A 96 5.89 1.74 9.61
N PHE A 97 6.83 0.91 10.02
CA PHE A 97 8.13 0.80 9.35
C PHE A 97 7.98 0.22 7.93
N LEU A 98 7.17 -0.82 7.77
CA LEU A 98 6.85 -1.36 6.45
C LEU A 98 6.28 -0.27 5.55
N TYR A 99 5.35 0.52 6.05
CA TYR A 99 4.80 1.65 5.29
C TYR A 99 5.90 2.66 4.91
N ALA A 100 6.79 3.01 5.82
CA ALA A 100 7.91 3.91 5.55
C ALA A 100 8.83 3.39 4.44
N VAL A 101 9.11 2.10 4.42
CA VAL A 101 9.90 1.44 3.36
C VAL A 101 9.20 1.54 2.02
N LEU A 102 7.91 1.22 1.97
CA LEU A 102 7.14 1.20 0.73
C LEU A 102 6.76 2.60 0.20
N LEU A 103 6.94 3.64 1.02
CA LEU A 103 6.79 5.04 0.59
C LEU A 103 7.98 5.55 -0.23
N GLN A 104 9.12 4.88 -0.22
CA GLN A 104 10.34 5.39 -0.85
C GLN A 104 10.22 5.39 -2.37
N ASP A 105 10.71 6.45 -3.01
CA ASP A 105 10.79 6.51 -4.48
C ASP A 105 11.63 5.37 -5.04
N SER A 106 12.73 5.03 -4.36
CA SER A 106 13.60 3.90 -4.74
C SER A 106 12.87 2.56 -4.80
N PHE A 107 11.84 2.37 -3.96
CA PHE A 107 11.00 1.18 -4.03
C PHE A 107 10.18 1.15 -5.33
N PHE A 108 9.53 2.23 -5.70
CA PHE A 108 8.76 2.31 -6.93
C PHE A 108 9.63 2.22 -8.18
N ASP A 109 10.81 2.81 -8.15
CA ASP A 109 11.80 2.69 -9.23
C ASP A 109 12.23 1.22 -9.42
N TYR A 110 12.46 0.52 -8.32
CA TYR A 110 12.77 -0.90 -8.34
C TYR A 110 11.60 -1.74 -8.89
N VAL A 111 10.38 -1.45 -8.48
CA VAL A 111 9.17 -2.14 -9.01
C VAL A 111 9.06 -1.94 -10.51
N MET A 112 9.33 -0.74 -11.00
CA MET A 112 9.28 -0.43 -12.44
C MET A 112 10.33 -1.18 -13.26
N GLN A 113 11.50 -1.49 -12.69
CA GLN A 113 12.53 -2.29 -13.37
C GLN A 113 12.06 -3.71 -13.73
N GLY A 114 11.21 -4.29 -12.89
CA GLY A 114 10.63 -5.62 -13.13
C GLY A 114 9.23 -5.60 -13.75
N ALA A 115 8.67 -4.42 -14.00
CA ALA A 115 7.32 -4.29 -14.50
C ALA A 115 7.19 -4.77 -15.96
N LYS A 116 6.06 -5.40 -16.26
CA LYS A 116 5.73 -5.93 -17.60
C LYS A 116 4.54 -5.19 -18.18
N GLY A 117 4.56 -4.96 -19.47
CA GLY A 117 3.51 -4.26 -20.21
C GLY A 117 3.91 -2.81 -20.55
N SER A 118 3.54 -2.37 -21.76
CA SER A 118 3.93 -1.04 -22.27
C SER A 118 2.93 0.05 -21.93
N LYS A 119 1.63 -0.21 -22.06
CA LYS A 119 0.57 0.78 -21.76
C LYS A 119 0.15 0.79 -20.30
N MET A 120 0.09 -0.38 -19.70
CA MET A 120 -0.33 -0.57 -18.30
C MET A 120 0.66 -1.50 -17.61
N PRO A 121 1.87 -1.01 -17.30
CA PRO A 121 2.86 -1.86 -16.66
C PRO A 121 2.36 -2.35 -15.31
N ARG A 122 2.64 -3.62 -15.02
CA ARG A 122 2.34 -4.26 -13.74
C ARG A 122 3.63 -4.78 -13.13
N GLY A 123 3.82 -4.53 -11.84
CA GLY A 123 4.97 -5.04 -11.10
C GLY A 123 4.95 -6.56 -10.98
N ASP A 124 6.13 -7.15 -10.95
CA ASP A 124 6.34 -8.57 -10.71
C ASP A 124 6.35 -8.84 -9.20
N LYS A 125 5.39 -9.61 -8.71
CA LYS A 125 5.20 -9.87 -7.28
C LYS A 125 6.41 -10.53 -6.61
N GLU A 126 7.06 -11.46 -7.31
CA GLU A 126 8.25 -12.13 -6.77
C GLU A 126 9.46 -11.20 -6.72
N GLN A 127 9.64 -10.41 -7.78
CA GLN A 127 10.70 -9.42 -7.84
C GLN A 127 10.53 -8.37 -6.73
N ILE A 128 9.32 -7.89 -6.47
CA ILE A 128 9.03 -6.92 -5.42
C ILE A 128 9.47 -7.41 -4.04
N LEU A 129 9.23 -8.67 -3.70
CA LEU A 129 9.65 -9.25 -2.42
C LEU A 129 11.17 -9.36 -2.27
N ARG A 130 11.93 -9.29 -3.35
CA ARG A 130 13.40 -9.25 -3.34
C ARG A 130 13.98 -7.85 -3.17
N TYR A 131 13.14 -6.83 -3.05
CA TYR A 131 13.60 -5.46 -2.80
C TYR A 131 14.50 -5.42 -1.57
N GLU A 132 15.67 -4.80 -1.70
CA GLU A 132 16.66 -4.70 -0.63
C GLU A 132 16.66 -3.31 -0.02
N MET A 133 16.60 -3.28 1.30
CA MET A 133 16.67 -2.04 2.08
C MET A 133 17.92 -2.02 2.94
N PRO A 134 18.46 -0.84 3.29
CA PRO A 134 19.60 -0.72 4.17
C PRO A 134 19.34 -1.36 5.55
N THR A 135 20.39 -1.89 6.16
CA THR A 135 20.32 -2.32 7.56
C THR A 135 20.19 -1.08 8.45
N LEU A 136 19.26 -1.14 9.39
CA LEU A 136 18.96 -0.01 10.26
C LEU A 136 19.90 0.04 11.47
N SER A 137 20.26 1.26 11.87
CA SER A 137 20.97 1.54 13.11
C SER A 137 20.05 1.94 14.28
N CYS A 138 18.75 2.11 14.03
CA CYS A 138 17.74 2.48 15.02
C CYS A 138 16.52 1.56 14.91
N SER A 139 15.59 1.67 15.87
CA SER A 139 14.42 0.81 15.90
C SER A 139 13.47 1.07 14.73
N GLU A 140 12.88 0.01 14.20
CA GLU A 140 11.86 0.08 13.16
C GLU A 140 10.68 0.97 13.57
N GLU A 141 10.25 0.84 14.82
CA GLU A 141 9.12 1.60 15.36
C GLU A 141 9.39 3.11 15.37
N SER A 142 10.60 3.52 15.75
CA SER A 142 10.99 4.93 15.76
C SER A 142 10.96 5.52 14.34
N ILE A 143 11.49 4.80 13.36
CA ILE A 143 11.45 5.22 11.96
C ILE A 143 10.02 5.27 11.45
N GLY A 144 9.25 4.21 11.68
CA GLY A 144 7.86 4.14 11.25
C GLY A 144 7.01 5.27 11.82
N THR A 145 7.13 5.53 13.11
CA THR A 145 6.40 6.63 13.79
C THR A 145 6.78 7.99 13.22
N PHE A 146 8.06 8.21 12.95
CA PHE A 146 8.54 9.46 12.34
C PHE A 146 7.87 9.70 10.97
N PHE A 147 7.88 8.71 10.09
CA PHE A 147 7.27 8.83 8.77
C PHE A 147 5.74 8.96 8.81
N LEU A 148 5.08 8.26 9.72
CA LEU A 148 3.63 8.42 9.92
C LEU A 148 3.27 9.83 10.36
N ASN A 149 4.04 10.42 11.27
CA ASN A 149 3.82 11.79 11.73
C ASN A 149 4.02 12.80 10.61
N LEU A 150 5.05 12.60 9.76
CA LEU A 150 5.26 13.43 8.57
C LEU A 150 4.09 13.32 7.59
N ASP A 151 3.63 12.11 7.31
CA ASP A 151 2.51 11.87 6.40
C ASP A 151 1.22 12.53 6.91
N LYS A 152 0.91 12.38 8.19
CA LYS A 152 -0.23 13.06 8.84
C LYS A 152 -0.15 14.57 8.73
N LYS A 153 1.05 15.13 8.92
CA LYS A 153 1.26 16.58 8.80
C LYS A 153 1.06 17.08 7.38
N ILE A 154 1.54 16.33 6.39
CA ILE A 154 1.33 16.64 4.96
C ILE A 154 -0.16 16.64 4.64
N ARG A 155 -0.91 15.60 5.08
CA ARG A 155 -2.36 15.51 4.89
C ARG A 155 -3.10 16.70 5.50
N LEU A 156 -2.74 17.05 6.73
CA LEU A 156 -3.34 18.18 7.42
C LEU A 156 -3.09 19.50 6.69
N ASN A 157 -1.87 19.71 6.21
CA ASN A 157 -1.53 20.91 5.44
C ASN A 157 -2.31 20.97 4.12
N GLU A 158 -2.47 19.85 3.43
CA GLU A 158 -3.28 19.77 2.20
C GLU A 158 -4.74 20.15 2.48
N GLN A 159 -5.33 19.64 3.58
CA GLN A 159 -6.69 19.99 3.99
C GLN A 159 -6.84 21.48 4.31
N ILE A 160 -5.87 22.05 5.03
CA ILE A 160 -5.85 23.49 5.32
C ILE A 160 -5.81 24.30 4.03
N ASN A 161 -4.95 23.93 3.10
CA ASN A 161 -4.83 24.64 1.81
C ASN A 161 -6.10 24.55 0.96
N GLN A 162 -6.81 23.43 1.00
CA GLN A 162 -8.08 23.28 0.30
C GLN A 162 -9.20 24.19 0.86
N ASN A 163 -9.09 24.56 2.14
CA ASN A 163 -10.08 25.40 2.82
C ASN A 163 -9.77 26.91 2.71
N LEU A 164 -8.66 27.27 2.12
CA LEU A 164 -8.27 28.66 1.85
C LEU A 164 -8.71 29.11 0.47
#